data_ddf5fa2d4ab36e225dee7dc2630b613d
#
_entry.id   ddf5fa2d4ab36e225dee7dc2630b613d
#
_cell.length_a   1.000
_cell.length_b   1.000
_cell.length_c   1.000
_cell.angle_alpha   90.00
_cell.angle_beta   90.00
_cell.angle_gamma   90.00
#
_symmetry.space_group_name_H-M   'P 1'
#
loop_
_entity.id
_entity.type
_entity.pdbx_description
1 polymer ?
#
loop_
_entity_poly.entity_id
_entity_poly.type
_entity_poly.pdbx_seq_one_letter_code
_entity_poly.pdbx_strand_id
1 'polypeptide(L)'
;MLGTLVRPNLNELVRDKDWDTIREVFSEWEAPDCAEALERCEPQVAALVFRILPRDTAGETFEYLPLEMQTELVTTLGDEQLKAVLDEMAPDDRTRLLEELPGEVTRRLIATLSPEQRKIASALLGYPERTAGRSMTPEYVTLRPEMTVSEALAHIRDKAPGSETINTLYVVDPKGRLLDDVRLSSLVLASPEALVKDLDDRQLISIPATATNEEVVASFEKYDRVALPVTDSRGYLLGIITVDDVLDVQADEATEDIQKLGGSEALDAPYLDVGFGEMLRKRAVWLAVLFFGEMLTASAMQ
;
A
#
# COMPACT_ATOMS: atom_id res chain seq x y z
N MET A 1 14.75 -18.47 -5.34
CA MET A 1 14.42 -19.79 -5.95
C MET A 1 14.86 -21.01 -5.13
N LEU A 2 15.63 -20.89 -4.08
CA LEU A 2 15.99 -22.01 -3.18
C LEU A 2 15.03 -22.13 -1.96
N GLY A 3 14.30 -21.10 -1.60
CA GLY A 3 13.33 -21.09 -0.49
C GLY A 3 12.07 -21.95 -0.70
N THR A 4 11.79 -22.38 -1.93
CA THR A 4 10.62 -23.19 -2.27
C THR A 4 10.79 -24.68 -1.94
N LEU A 5 12.00 -25.15 -1.63
CA LEU A 5 12.29 -26.58 -1.51
C LEU A 5 12.26 -27.13 -0.06
N VAL A 6 12.35 -26.30 0.97
CA VAL A 6 12.20 -26.73 2.38
C VAL A 6 11.58 -25.61 3.18
N ARG A 7 10.28 -25.38 3.04
CA ARG A 7 9.56 -24.52 4.00
C ARG A 7 9.35 -25.34 5.28
N PRO A 8 9.88 -24.90 6.42
CA PRO A 8 9.65 -25.59 7.68
C PRO A 8 8.15 -25.59 7.99
N ASN A 9 7.65 -26.69 8.55
CA ASN A 9 6.28 -26.77 9.01
C ASN A 9 6.13 -25.90 10.27
N LEU A 10 5.68 -24.65 10.11
CA LEU A 10 5.51 -23.69 11.19
C LEU A 10 4.63 -24.23 12.32
N ASN A 11 3.60 -25.03 12.00
CA ASN A 11 2.74 -25.66 13.00
C ASN A 11 3.51 -26.64 13.88
N GLU A 12 4.51 -27.35 13.35
CA GLU A 12 5.38 -28.24 14.11
C GLU A 12 6.36 -27.45 14.99
N LEU A 13 7.03 -26.43 14.41
CA LEU A 13 7.95 -25.57 15.16
C LEU A 13 7.27 -24.86 16.33
N VAL A 14 6.06 -24.36 16.14
CA VAL A 14 5.26 -23.74 17.22
C VAL A 14 4.90 -24.76 18.29
N ARG A 15 4.49 -25.99 17.90
CA ARG A 15 4.20 -27.07 18.83
C ARG A 15 5.39 -27.45 19.67
N ASP A 16 6.57 -27.50 19.03
CA ASP A 16 7.84 -27.86 19.67
C ASP A 16 8.47 -26.68 20.42
N LYS A 17 7.86 -25.48 20.31
CA LYS A 17 8.33 -24.20 20.88
C LYS A 17 9.73 -23.81 20.43
N ASP A 18 10.08 -24.14 19.20
CA ASP A 18 11.35 -23.80 18.59
C ASP A 18 11.31 -22.37 17.99
N TRP A 19 11.25 -21.41 18.90
CA TRP A 19 11.14 -19.99 18.55
C TRP A 19 12.40 -19.43 17.88
N ASP A 20 13.55 -20.02 18.16
CA ASP A 20 14.83 -19.54 17.60
C ASP A 20 14.93 -19.91 16.13
N THR A 21 14.55 -21.13 15.74
CA THR A 21 14.45 -21.54 14.33
C THR A 21 13.42 -20.67 13.57
N ILE A 22 12.28 -20.37 14.18
CA ILE A 22 11.28 -19.51 13.53
C ILE A 22 11.86 -18.11 13.27
N ARG A 23 12.52 -17.48 14.26
CA ARG A 23 13.15 -16.16 14.07
C ARG A 23 14.23 -16.17 13.00
N GLU A 24 15.09 -17.20 13.00
CA GLU A 24 16.14 -17.35 12.01
C GLU A 24 15.56 -17.44 10.60
N VAL A 25 14.56 -18.30 10.39
CA VAL A 25 13.88 -18.48 9.09
C VAL A 25 13.26 -17.17 8.60
N PHE A 26 12.49 -16.48 9.44
CA PHE A 26 11.84 -15.24 9.07
C PHE A 26 12.81 -14.06 8.89
N SER A 27 13.98 -14.09 9.51
CA SER A 27 15.01 -13.07 9.29
C SER A 27 15.78 -13.23 7.97
N GLU A 28 15.70 -14.40 7.34
CA GLU A 28 16.32 -14.69 6.03
C GLU A 28 15.36 -14.52 4.85
N TRP A 29 14.06 -14.43 5.11
CA TRP A 29 13.03 -14.33 4.09
C TRP A 29 12.62 -12.89 3.83
N GLU A 30 12.23 -12.61 2.59
CA GLU A 30 11.59 -11.35 2.24
C GLU A 30 10.16 -11.27 2.83
N ALA A 31 9.68 -10.07 3.11
CA ALA A 31 8.39 -9.85 3.73
C ALA A 31 7.19 -10.53 3.04
N PRO A 32 7.09 -10.54 1.69
CA PRO A 32 6.02 -11.27 0.98
C PRO A 32 6.05 -12.78 1.23
N ASP A 33 7.25 -13.39 1.30
CA ASP A 33 7.39 -14.83 1.60
C ASP A 33 6.99 -15.15 3.05
N CYS A 34 7.29 -14.22 3.97
CA CYS A 34 6.86 -14.31 5.37
C CYS A 34 5.32 -14.26 5.48
N ALA A 35 4.68 -13.33 4.77
CA ALA A 35 3.22 -13.20 4.73
C ALA A 35 2.57 -14.47 4.17
N GLU A 36 3.03 -14.98 3.01
CA GLU A 36 2.52 -16.23 2.42
C GLU A 36 2.67 -17.44 3.35
N ALA A 37 3.72 -17.47 4.16
CA ALA A 37 3.91 -18.54 5.14
C ALA A 37 2.92 -18.42 6.31
N LEU A 38 2.60 -17.22 6.76
CA LEU A 38 1.63 -16.96 7.80
C LEU A 38 0.20 -17.26 7.35
N GLU A 39 -0.16 -16.90 6.12
CA GLU A 39 -1.49 -17.21 5.53
C GLU A 39 -1.82 -18.71 5.53
N ARG A 40 -0.81 -19.55 5.40
CA ARG A 40 -0.99 -21.02 5.40
C ARG A 40 -1.08 -21.63 6.79
N CYS A 41 -0.88 -20.84 7.82
CA CYS A 41 -0.99 -21.29 9.21
C CYS A 41 -2.42 -21.19 9.72
N GLU A 42 -2.72 -21.99 10.77
CA GLU A 42 -3.91 -21.73 11.56
C GLU A 42 -3.81 -20.32 12.20
N PRO A 43 -4.91 -19.54 12.30
CA PRO A 43 -4.88 -18.17 12.79
C PRO A 43 -4.15 -17.99 14.14
N GLN A 44 -4.35 -18.93 15.05
CA GLN A 44 -3.68 -18.91 16.36
C GLN A 44 -2.17 -19.09 16.25
N VAL A 45 -1.72 -19.94 15.31
CA VAL A 45 -0.28 -20.17 15.04
C VAL A 45 0.32 -18.93 14.39
N ALA A 46 -0.35 -18.37 13.39
CA ALA A 46 0.06 -17.15 12.72
C ALA A 46 0.24 -15.98 13.71
N ALA A 47 -0.73 -15.77 14.60
CA ALA A 47 -0.63 -14.73 15.64
C ALA A 47 0.53 -14.97 16.62
N LEU A 48 0.82 -16.24 16.96
CA LEU A 48 1.97 -16.56 17.82
C LEU A 48 3.30 -16.32 17.11
N VAL A 49 3.43 -16.74 15.86
CA VAL A 49 4.62 -16.51 15.04
C VAL A 49 4.81 -15.02 14.85
N PHE A 50 3.79 -14.28 14.45
CA PHE A 50 3.86 -12.83 14.25
C PHE A 50 4.37 -12.08 15.50
N ARG A 51 3.95 -12.49 16.70
CA ARG A 51 4.40 -11.88 17.98
C ARG A 51 5.88 -11.99 18.26
N ILE A 52 6.56 -12.96 17.68
CA ILE A 52 7.99 -13.21 17.94
C ILE A 52 8.89 -12.65 16.83
N LEU A 53 8.32 -12.11 15.75
CA LEU A 53 9.09 -11.46 14.70
C LEU A 53 9.79 -10.21 15.21
N PRO A 54 10.98 -9.88 14.68
CA PRO A 54 11.60 -8.57 14.86
C PRO A 54 10.62 -7.47 14.39
N ARG A 55 10.72 -6.26 14.96
CA ARG A 55 9.77 -5.17 14.68
C ARG A 55 9.74 -4.80 13.21
N ASP A 56 10.92 -4.63 12.62
CA ASP A 56 11.09 -4.25 11.22
C ASP A 56 10.44 -5.31 10.31
N THR A 57 10.80 -6.58 10.49
CA THR A 57 10.20 -7.71 9.75
C THR A 57 8.69 -7.82 9.96
N ALA A 58 8.22 -7.55 11.19
CA ALA A 58 6.79 -7.60 11.49
C ALA A 58 6.01 -6.49 10.79
N GLY A 59 6.55 -5.25 10.73
CA GLY A 59 5.94 -4.13 10.02
C GLY A 59 5.80 -4.43 8.52
N GLU A 60 6.92 -4.73 7.87
CA GLU A 60 6.95 -5.09 6.46
C GLU A 60 6.07 -6.32 6.14
N THR A 61 6.14 -7.40 6.92
CA THR A 61 5.30 -8.58 6.71
C THR A 61 3.81 -8.26 6.83
N PHE A 62 3.45 -7.36 7.76
CA PHE A 62 2.05 -7.01 8.01
C PHE A 62 1.38 -6.36 6.79
N GLU A 63 2.11 -5.55 6.03
CA GLU A 63 1.63 -4.87 4.82
C GLU A 63 1.19 -5.88 3.73
N TYR A 64 1.91 -6.99 3.61
CA TYR A 64 1.61 -8.06 2.65
C TYR A 64 0.55 -9.06 3.10
N LEU A 65 0.05 -8.99 4.35
CA LEU A 65 -1.01 -9.90 4.82
C LEU A 65 -2.37 -9.51 4.24
N PRO A 66 -3.24 -10.48 3.94
CA PRO A 66 -4.64 -10.21 3.61
C PRO A 66 -5.34 -9.39 4.71
N LEU A 67 -6.26 -8.53 4.31
CA LEU A 67 -6.97 -7.60 5.19
C LEU A 67 -7.67 -8.30 6.37
N GLU A 68 -8.26 -9.49 6.14
CA GLU A 68 -8.90 -10.28 7.19
C GLU A 68 -7.88 -10.66 8.27
N MET A 69 -6.69 -11.08 7.86
CA MET A 69 -5.62 -11.47 8.78
C MET A 69 -5.03 -10.26 9.50
N GLN A 70 -4.86 -9.13 8.82
CA GLN A 70 -4.49 -7.86 9.43
C GLN A 70 -5.50 -7.47 10.51
N THR A 71 -6.80 -7.55 10.21
CA THR A 71 -7.89 -7.25 11.14
C THR A 71 -7.87 -8.17 12.36
N GLU A 72 -7.65 -9.47 12.17
CA GLU A 72 -7.52 -10.43 13.27
C GLU A 72 -6.32 -10.12 14.15
N LEU A 73 -5.16 -9.85 13.56
CA LEU A 73 -3.96 -9.47 14.29
C LEU A 73 -4.15 -8.18 15.08
N VAL A 74 -4.80 -7.17 14.50
CA VAL A 74 -5.15 -5.91 15.19
C VAL A 74 -5.99 -6.15 16.44
N THR A 75 -6.86 -7.17 16.44
CA THR A 75 -7.69 -7.50 17.61
C THR A 75 -6.96 -8.35 18.64
N THR A 76 -5.93 -9.10 18.24
CA THR A 76 -5.22 -10.07 19.08
C THR A 76 -3.89 -9.57 19.63
N LEU A 77 -3.25 -8.59 18.97
CA LEU A 77 -2.02 -7.97 19.40
C LEU A 77 -2.25 -6.99 20.56
N GLY A 78 -1.26 -6.89 21.45
CA GLY A 78 -1.25 -5.87 22.50
C GLY A 78 -0.94 -4.47 21.92
N ASP A 79 -1.42 -3.42 22.60
CA ASP A 79 -1.28 -2.03 22.12
C ASP A 79 0.16 -1.60 21.82
N GLU A 80 1.15 -2.09 22.58
CA GLU A 80 2.57 -1.77 22.33
C GLU A 80 3.12 -2.43 21.05
N GLN A 81 2.75 -3.69 20.80
CA GLN A 81 3.16 -4.38 19.58
C GLN A 81 2.46 -3.79 18.36
N LEU A 82 1.17 -3.56 18.48
CA LEU A 82 0.37 -2.95 17.43
C LEU A 82 0.89 -1.55 17.06
N LYS A 83 1.23 -0.74 18.08
CA LYS A 83 1.87 0.55 17.85
C LYS A 83 3.18 0.40 17.08
N ALA A 84 4.04 -0.55 17.47
CA ALA A 84 5.32 -0.74 16.80
C ALA A 84 5.13 -1.11 15.33
N VAL A 85 4.21 -2.02 15.02
CA VAL A 85 3.87 -2.39 13.64
C VAL A 85 3.35 -1.20 12.85
N LEU A 86 2.35 -0.49 13.38
CA LEU A 86 1.75 0.65 12.70
C LEU A 86 2.69 1.86 12.53
N ASP A 87 3.64 2.07 13.43
CA ASP A 87 4.61 3.15 13.31
C ASP A 87 5.69 2.82 12.25
N GLU A 88 5.95 1.54 11.98
CA GLU A 88 6.90 1.09 10.93
C GLU A 88 6.25 0.99 9.54
N MET A 89 4.94 0.81 9.45
CA MET A 89 4.23 0.72 8.17
C MET A 89 4.40 1.98 7.31
N ALA A 90 4.48 1.80 5.99
CA ALA A 90 4.39 2.90 5.04
C ALA A 90 3.11 3.74 5.26
N PRO A 91 3.15 5.06 5.09
CA PRO A 91 2.00 5.93 5.39
C PRO A 91 0.73 5.64 4.58
N ASP A 92 0.86 5.26 3.33
CA ASP A 92 -0.20 4.88 2.40
C ASP A 92 -0.83 3.54 2.78
N ASP A 93 -0.02 2.49 3.01
CA ASP A 93 -0.49 1.17 3.48
C ASP A 93 -1.20 1.26 4.83
N ARG A 94 -0.63 2.03 5.75
CA ARG A 94 -1.29 2.31 7.03
C ARG A 94 -2.61 3.04 6.83
N THR A 95 -2.70 3.97 5.89
CA THR A 95 -3.92 4.70 5.57
C THR A 95 -4.96 3.76 4.99
N ARG A 96 -4.57 2.86 4.07
CA ARG A 96 -5.43 1.81 3.49
C ARG A 96 -6.00 0.89 4.58
N LEU A 97 -5.14 0.38 5.48
CA LEU A 97 -5.60 -0.41 6.63
C LEU A 97 -6.63 0.33 7.48
N LEU A 98 -6.33 1.59 7.84
CA LEU A 98 -7.20 2.39 8.71
C LEU A 98 -8.57 2.71 8.06
N GLU A 99 -8.63 2.75 6.73
CA GLU A 99 -9.86 2.98 5.96
C GLU A 99 -10.79 1.78 6.00
N GLU A 100 -10.25 0.57 5.89
CA GLU A 100 -10.99 -0.69 5.84
C GLU A 100 -11.52 -1.16 7.21
N LEU A 101 -10.97 -0.62 8.29
CA LEU A 101 -11.35 -1.01 9.65
C LEU A 101 -12.61 -0.29 10.16
N PRO A 102 -13.42 -0.94 11.01
CA PRO A 102 -14.55 -0.28 11.66
C PRO A 102 -14.11 0.97 12.41
N GLY A 103 -14.83 2.09 12.27
CA GLY A 103 -14.44 3.41 12.77
C GLY A 103 -14.13 3.50 14.28
N GLU A 104 -14.58 2.54 15.09
CA GLU A 104 -14.20 2.45 16.51
C GLU A 104 -12.78 1.90 16.65
N VAL A 105 -12.41 0.90 15.86
CA VAL A 105 -11.08 0.32 15.81
C VAL A 105 -10.10 1.35 15.26
N THR A 106 -10.44 1.98 14.15
CA THR A 106 -9.63 3.04 13.51
C THR A 106 -9.29 4.17 14.49
N ARG A 107 -10.27 4.67 15.24
CA ARG A 107 -10.03 5.70 16.27
C ARG A 107 -9.07 5.24 17.36
N ARG A 108 -9.17 3.97 17.79
CA ARG A 108 -8.25 3.40 18.78
C ARG A 108 -6.85 3.34 18.21
N LEU A 109 -6.68 2.84 16.97
CA LEU A 109 -5.39 2.72 16.31
C LEU A 109 -4.71 4.09 16.11
N ILE A 110 -5.42 5.07 15.58
CA ILE A 110 -4.90 6.44 15.43
C ILE A 110 -4.44 7.01 16.77
N ALA A 111 -5.14 6.69 17.87
CA ALA A 111 -4.73 7.15 19.20
C ALA A 111 -3.44 6.49 19.71
N THR A 112 -3.10 5.29 19.25
CA THR A 112 -1.86 4.58 19.62
C THR A 112 -0.64 5.06 18.83
N LEU A 113 -0.82 5.62 17.62
CA LEU A 113 0.27 6.12 16.78
C LEU A 113 1.10 7.19 17.48
N SER A 114 2.38 7.28 17.10
CA SER A 114 3.24 8.40 17.46
C SER A 114 2.64 9.73 16.99
N PRO A 115 2.96 10.87 17.62
CA PRO A 115 2.39 12.17 17.22
C PRO A 115 2.65 12.52 15.75
N GLU A 116 3.81 12.11 15.21
CA GLU A 116 4.20 12.34 13.83
C GLU A 116 3.36 11.49 12.87
N GLN A 117 3.31 10.18 13.10
CA GLN A 117 2.54 9.25 12.28
C GLN A 117 1.03 9.53 12.34
N ARG A 118 0.52 9.92 13.50
CA ARG A 118 -0.87 10.37 13.65
C ARG A 118 -1.19 11.58 12.79
N LYS A 119 -0.26 12.56 12.72
CA LYS A 119 -0.45 13.75 11.87
C LYS A 119 -0.50 13.37 10.40
N ILE A 120 0.39 12.48 9.94
CA ILE A 120 0.43 11.98 8.58
C ILE A 120 -0.87 11.24 8.26
N ALA A 121 -1.23 10.23 9.05
CA ALA A 121 -2.44 9.44 8.83
C ALA A 121 -3.72 10.32 8.81
N SER A 122 -3.81 11.29 9.74
CA SER A 122 -4.96 12.21 9.75
C SER A 122 -5.00 13.13 8.52
N ALA A 123 -3.85 13.51 7.97
CA ALA A 123 -3.77 14.31 6.75
C ALA A 123 -4.20 13.50 5.52
N LEU A 124 -3.71 12.27 5.39
CA LEU A 124 -4.05 11.38 4.28
C LEU A 124 -5.52 10.96 4.33
N LEU A 125 -6.04 10.57 5.51
CA LEU A 125 -7.47 10.27 5.73
C LEU A 125 -8.39 11.48 5.48
N GLY A 126 -7.86 12.69 5.41
CA GLY A 126 -8.60 13.90 5.04
C GLY A 126 -8.91 14.05 3.55
N TYR A 127 -8.24 13.31 2.67
CA TYR A 127 -8.56 13.27 1.24
C TYR A 127 -9.74 12.34 0.96
N PRO A 128 -10.51 12.57 -0.10
CA PRO A 128 -11.57 11.63 -0.51
C PRO A 128 -11.00 10.23 -0.80
N GLU A 129 -11.78 9.23 -0.50
CA GLU A 129 -11.47 7.84 -0.86
C GLU A 129 -11.23 7.69 -2.37
N ARG A 130 -10.37 6.75 -2.76
CA ARG A 130 -10.05 6.44 -4.17
C ARG A 130 -9.48 7.64 -4.94
N THR A 131 -8.71 8.49 -4.27
CA THR A 131 -7.99 9.61 -4.90
C THR A 131 -6.48 9.53 -4.66
N ALA A 132 -5.71 10.14 -5.56
CA ALA A 132 -4.25 10.24 -5.45
C ALA A 132 -3.77 10.78 -4.09
N GLY A 133 -4.51 11.73 -3.51
CA GLY A 133 -4.18 12.28 -2.19
C GLY A 133 -4.38 11.29 -1.05
N ARG A 134 -5.25 10.27 -1.23
CA ARG A 134 -5.47 9.20 -0.25
C ARG A 134 -4.37 8.14 -0.33
N SER A 135 -3.94 7.79 -1.54
CA SER A 135 -2.98 6.71 -1.83
C SER A 135 -1.53 7.19 -1.91
N MET A 136 -1.22 8.47 -1.66
CA MET A 136 0.14 8.99 -1.72
C MET A 136 0.89 8.75 -0.41
N THR A 137 2.21 8.56 -0.52
CA THR A 137 3.13 8.64 0.62
C THR A 137 3.84 10.00 0.67
N PRO A 138 4.01 10.64 1.84
CA PRO A 138 4.83 11.85 2.00
C PRO A 138 6.32 11.55 2.16
N GLU A 139 6.75 10.30 2.05
CA GLU A 139 8.11 9.85 2.29
C GLU A 139 8.94 9.88 1.00
N TYR A 140 9.37 11.04 0.56
CA TYR A 140 10.14 11.29 -0.66
C TYR A 140 11.31 12.22 -0.42
N VAL A 141 12.30 12.20 -1.32
CA VAL A 141 13.48 13.10 -1.29
C VAL A 141 13.28 14.27 -2.23
N THR A 142 13.50 15.48 -1.71
CA THR A 142 13.51 16.72 -2.51
C THR A 142 14.91 17.24 -2.72
N LEU A 143 15.16 17.84 -3.90
CA LEU A 143 16.38 18.55 -4.24
C LEU A 143 16.09 20.03 -4.50
N ARG A 144 17.13 20.85 -4.45
CA ARG A 144 17.07 22.26 -4.86
C ARG A 144 17.73 22.43 -6.22
N PRO A 145 17.20 23.30 -7.09
CA PRO A 145 17.75 23.50 -8.42
C PRO A 145 19.20 24.02 -8.42
N GLU A 146 19.61 24.70 -7.35
CA GLU A 146 20.96 25.28 -7.21
C GLU A 146 22.01 24.31 -6.66
N MET A 147 21.59 23.12 -6.19
CA MET A 147 22.53 22.10 -5.72
C MET A 147 23.39 21.59 -6.86
N THR A 148 24.69 21.39 -6.58
CA THR A 148 25.54 20.56 -7.44
C THR A 148 25.14 19.08 -7.32
N VAL A 149 25.49 18.28 -8.32
CA VAL A 149 25.28 16.82 -8.29
C VAL A 149 25.95 16.19 -7.07
N SER A 150 27.16 16.66 -6.71
CA SER A 150 27.87 16.20 -5.52
C SER A 150 27.08 16.48 -4.23
N GLU A 151 26.54 17.68 -4.08
CA GLU A 151 25.69 18.06 -2.93
C GLU A 151 24.39 17.29 -2.92
N ALA A 152 23.75 17.11 -4.08
CA ALA A 152 22.52 16.33 -4.20
C ALA A 152 22.71 14.86 -3.78
N LEU A 153 23.79 14.20 -4.23
CA LEU A 153 24.11 12.83 -3.83
C LEU A 153 24.42 12.71 -2.34
N ALA A 154 25.08 13.73 -1.74
CA ALA A 154 25.30 13.76 -0.29
C ALA A 154 23.97 13.92 0.47
N HIS A 155 23.10 14.80 -0.01
CA HIS A 155 21.76 15.03 0.56
C HIS A 155 20.88 13.78 0.48
N ILE A 156 20.89 13.07 -0.66
CA ILE A 156 20.16 11.80 -0.85
C ILE A 156 20.62 10.78 0.20
N ARG A 157 21.93 10.58 0.40
CA ARG A 157 22.45 9.62 1.39
C ARG A 157 22.02 9.93 2.82
N ASP A 158 21.82 11.19 3.15
CA ASP A 158 21.31 11.62 4.46
C ASP A 158 19.80 11.39 4.60
N LYS A 159 19.03 11.57 3.52
CA LYS A 159 17.56 11.53 3.52
C LYS A 159 16.94 10.22 3.06
N ALA A 160 17.68 9.40 2.31
CA ALA A 160 17.20 8.12 1.79
C ALA A 160 16.65 7.15 2.85
N PRO A 161 17.25 7.04 4.06
CA PRO A 161 16.61 6.30 5.12
C PRO A 161 15.27 6.93 5.51
N GLY A 162 14.16 6.23 5.31
CA GLY A 162 12.80 6.72 5.55
C GLY A 162 12.16 7.43 4.34
N SER A 163 12.66 7.18 3.12
CA SER A 163 11.96 7.54 1.89
C SER A 163 11.51 6.30 1.14
N GLU A 164 10.32 6.34 0.59
CA GLU A 164 9.68 5.26 -0.17
C GLU A 164 10.55 4.79 -1.33
N THR A 165 11.06 5.74 -2.10
CA THR A 165 11.98 5.46 -3.21
C THR A 165 12.96 6.60 -3.42
N ILE A 166 14.16 6.27 -3.91
CA ILE A 166 15.16 7.23 -4.39
C ILE A 166 15.37 7.13 -5.92
N ASN A 167 14.62 6.29 -6.60
CA ASN A 167 14.73 6.14 -8.06
C ASN A 167 14.36 7.43 -8.81
N THR A 168 13.42 8.18 -8.26
CA THR A 168 13.00 9.50 -8.73
C THR A 168 13.10 10.51 -7.59
N LEU A 169 13.67 11.65 -7.87
CA LEU A 169 13.91 12.74 -6.92
C LEU A 169 13.21 13.99 -7.42
N TYR A 170 12.68 14.79 -6.52
CA TYR A 170 11.79 15.89 -6.88
C TYR A 170 12.47 17.24 -6.62
N VAL A 171 12.60 18.03 -7.67
CA VAL A 171 13.20 19.37 -7.59
C VAL A 171 12.12 20.36 -7.19
N VAL A 172 12.32 21.05 -6.07
CA VAL A 172 11.35 22.01 -5.55
C VAL A 172 11.97 23.37 -5.28
N ASP A 173 11.17 24.43 -5.41
CA ASP A 173 11.54 25.78 -5.03
C ASP A 173 11.66 25.93 -3.49
N PRO A 174 12.17 27.07 -2.96
CA PRO A 174 12.26 27.30 -1.52
C PRO A 174 10.90 27.29 -0.78
N LYS A 175 9.78 27.36 -1.51
CA LYS A 175 8.43 27.32 -0.96
C LYS A 175 7.80 25.92 -1.02
N GLY A 176 8.48 24.94 -1.66
CA GLY A 176 7.99 23.58 -1.81
C GLY A 176 7.14 23.34 -3.07
N ARG A 177 7.13 24.28 -4.05
CA ARG A 177 6.48 24.02 -5.34
C ARG A 177 7.36 23.09 -6.17
N LEU A 178 6.74 22.11 -6.79
CA LEU A 178 7.40 21.18 -7.70
C LEU A 178 7.85 21.94 -8.96
N LEU A 179 9.11 21.82 -9.29
CA LEU A 179 9.73 22.42 -10.49
C LEU A 179 10.03 21.35 -11.53
N ASP A 180 10.57 20.20 -11.08
CA ASP A 180 11.00 19.11 -11.95
C ASP A 180 11.12 17.79 -11.18
N ASP A 181 11.31 16.68 -11.91
CA ASP A 181 11.71 15.39 -11.38
C ASP A 181 12.99 14.89 -12.07
N VAL A 182 13.92 14.31 -11.31
CA VAL A 182 15.21 13.83 -11.81
C VAL A 182 15.41 12.37 -11.37
N ARG A 183 15.85 11.53 -12.31
CA ARG A 183 16.21 10.14 -11.98
C ARG A 183 17.53 10.07 -11.23
N LEU A 184 17.65 9.19 -10.26
CA LEU A 184 18.93 8.93 -9.59
C LEU A 184 20.02 8.55 -10.59
N SER A 185 19.70 7.78 -11.64
CA SER A 185 20.63 7.41 -12.69
C SER A 185 21.21 8.63 -13.42
N SER A 186 20.42 9.69 -13.65
CA SER A 186 20.88 10.92 -14.28
C SER A 186 21.88 11.67 -13.39
N LEU A 187 21.63 11.70 -12.07
CA LEU A 187 22.60 12.27 -11.11
C LEU A 187 23.91 11.47 -11.07
N VAL A 188 23.82 10.14 -11.06
CA VAL A 188 25.03 9.28 -11.00
C VAL A 188 25.91 9.41 -12.25
N LEU A 189 25.32 9.66 -13.42
CA LEU A 189 26.04 9.79 -14.69
C LEU A 189 26.51 11.21 -14.98
N ALA A 190 26.01 12.22 -14.27
CA ALA A 190 26.37 13.60 -14.50
C ALA A 190 27.71 13.98 -13.84
N SER A 191 28.31 15.12 -14.29
CA SER A 191 29.49 15.68 -13.63
C SER A 191 29.15 16.11 -12.20
N PRO A 192 30.02 15.85 -11.21
CA PRO A 192 29.80 16.29 -9.82
C PRO A 192 29.53 17.76 -9.64
N GLU A 193 30.07 18.62 -10.53
CA GLU A 193 29.94 20.08 -10.52
C GLU A 193 28.71 20.61 -11.28
N ALA A 194 28.02 19.75 -12.04
CA ALA A 194 26.79 20.13 -12.74
C ALA A 194 25.70 20.49 -11.73
N LEU A 195 24.84 21.44 -12.10
CA LEU A 195 23.72 21.83 -11.25
C LEU A 195 22.49 20.92 -11.53
N VAL A 196 21.73 20.63 -10.49
CA VAL A 196 20.50 19.82 -10.58
C VAL A 196 19.54 20.38 -11.64
N LYS A 197 19.37 21.69 -11.72
CA LYS A 197 18.51 22.35 -12.72
C LYS A 197 18.96 22.16 -14.18
N ASP A 198 20.21 21.78 -14.41
CA ASP A 198 20.75 21.56 -15.75
C ASP A 198 20.61 20.05 -16.19
N LEU A 199 20.04 19.21 -15.32
CA LEU A 199 19.79 17.79 -15.56
C LEU A 199 18.39 17.56 -16.16
N ASP A 200 18.04 18.29 -17.20
CA ASP A 200 16.79 18.10 -17.95
C ASP A 200 16.86 16.75 -18.68
N ASP A 201 16.21 15.75 -18.10
CA ASP A 201 16.22 14.39 -18.64
C ASP A 201 14.85 13.95 -19.19
N ARG A 202 13.76 14.62 -18.82
CA ARG A 202 12.41 14.26 -19.25
C ARG A 202 11.36 15.33 -18.86
N GLN A 203 10.20 15.27 -19.52
CA GLN A 203 9.08 16.13 -19.16
C GLN A 203 8.55 15.78 -17.76
N LEU A 204 8.39 16.78 -16.91
CA LEU A 204 7.72 16.67 -15.63
C LEU A 204 6.26 16.22 -15.82
N ILE A 205 5.88 15.16 -15.14
CA ILE A 205 4.49 14.68 -15.03
C ILE A 205 4.11 14.68 -13.56
N SER A 206 3.00 15.30 -13.21
CA SER A 206 2.47 15.32 -11.85
C SER A 206 0.98 15.00 -11.86
N ILE A 207 0.50 14.43 -10.76
CA ILE A 207 -0.90 14.06 -10.55
C ILE A 207 -1.50 15.02 -9.52
N PRO A 208 -2.68 15.62 -9.77
CA PRO A 208 -3.37 16.39 -8.75
C PRO A 208 -3.88 15.46 -7.64
N ALA A 209 -3.81 15.89 -6.38
CA ALA A 209 -4.29 15.09 -5.23
C ALA A 209 -5.77 14.69 -5.31
N THR A 210 -6.53 15.34 -6.16
CA THR A 210 -7.96 15.06 -6.42
C THR A 210 -8.20 14.09 -7.57
N ALA A 211 -7.15 13.65 -8.28
CA ALA A 211 -7.27 12.67 -9.36
C ALA A 211 -7.79 11.33 -8.81
N THR A 212 -8.63 10.66 -9.57
CA THR A 212 -9.14 9.34 -9.21
C THR A 212 -8.08 8.25 -9.40
N ASN A 213 -8.28 7.09 -8.78
CA ASN A 213 -7.38 5.96 -8.94
C ASN A 213 -7.24 5.55 -10.42
N GLU A 214 -8.32 5.57 -11.20
CA GLU A 214 -8.28 5.26 -12.63
C GLU A 214 -7.42 6.26 -13.42
N GLU A 215 -7.46 7.56 -13.05
CA GLU A 215 -6.60 8.59 -13.66
C GLU A 215 -5.13 8.39 -13.27
N VAL A 216 -4.87 7.92 -12.04
CA VAL A 216 -3.53 7.54 -11.57
C VAL A 216 -3.00 6.38 -12.39
N VAL A 217 -3.74 5.26 -12.47
CA VAL A 217 -3.39 4.07 -13.26
C VAL A 217 -3.09 4.47 -14.71
N ALA A 218 -4.00 5.19 -15.36
CA ALA A 218 -3.82 5.65 -16.75
C ALA A 218 -2.56 6.52 -16.94
N SER A 219 -2.17 7.29 -15.92
CA SER A 219 -0.95 8.10 -15.95
C SER A 219 0.31 7.23 -15.90
N PHE A 220 0.33 6.21 -15.06
CA PHE A 220 1.45 5.26 -15.00
C PHE A 220 1.59 4.47 -16.31
N GLU A 221 0.51 3.92 -16.83
CA GLU A 221 0.49 3.21 -18.13
C GLU A 221 0.97 4.08 -19.29
N LYS A 222 0.59 5.36 -19.29
CA LYS A 222 0.92 6.27 -20.37
C LYS A 222 2.37 6.74 -20.38
N TYR A 223 2.94 6.97 -19.20
CA TYR A 223 4.24 7.65 -19.08
C TYR A 223 5.38 6.74 -18.63
N ASP A 224 5.09 5.46 -18.33
CA ASP A 224 6.07 4.44 -17.93
C ASP A 224 6.98 4.93 -16.80
N ARG A 225 6.37 5.41 -15.71
CA ARG A 225 7.04 5.92 -14.52
C ARG A 225 7.05 4.88 -13.40
N VAL A 226 8.07 4.91 -12.56
CA VAL A 226 8.15 4.07 -11.33
C VAL A 226 7.56 4.80 -10.13
N ALA A 227 7.54 6.13 -10.16
CA ALA A 227 6.89 6.97 -9.17
C ALA A 227 6.42 8.27 -9.81
N LEU A 228 5.29 8.82 -9.38
CA LEU A 228 4.73 10.08 -9.84
C LEU A 228 4.46 11.01 -8.66
N PRO A 229 4.83 12.31 -8.76
CA PRO A 229 4.58 13.30 -7.72
C PRO A 229 3.11 13.71 -7.72
N VAL A 230 2.56 13.83 -6.51
CA VAL A 230 1.21 14.34 -6.24
C VAL A 230 1.28 15.79 -5.79
N THR A 231 0.47 16.65 -6.41
CA THR A 231 0.50 18.09 -6.14
C THR A 231 -0.86 18.65 -5.77
N ASP A 232 -0.86 19.77 -5.05
CA ASP A 232 -2.07 20.57 -4.87
C ASP A 232 -2.39 21.42 -6.13
N SER A 233 -3.53 22.11 -6.13
CA SER A 233 -3.97 22.99 -7.23
C SER A 233 -3.02 24.16 -7.53
N ARG A 234 -2.06 24.45 -6.65
CA ARG A 234 -1.05 25.51 -6.80
C ARG A 234 0.32 24.97 -7.20
N GLY A 235 0.44 23.63 -7.35
CA GLY A 235 1.67 22.95 -7.74
C GLY A 235 2.63 22.69 -6.58
N TYR A 236 2.18 22.71 -5.34
CA TYR A 236 3.00 22.27 -4.20
C TYR A 236 3.04 20.75 -4.16
N LEU A 237 4.23 20.20 -3.96
CA LEU A 237 4.43 18.77 -3.80
C LEU A 237 3.87 18.32 -2.44
N LEU A 238 2.95 17.37 -2.47
CA LEU A 238 2.26 16.83 -1.30
C LEU A 238 2.77 15.44 -0.92
N GLY A 239 3.03 14.60 -1.92
CA GLY A 239 3.44 13.22 -1.78
C GLY A 239 3.86 12.64 -3.12
N ILE A 240 4.06 11.34 -3.13
CA ILE A 240 4.31 10.54 -4.33
C ILE A 240 3.42 9.30 -4.30
N ILE A 241 3.19 8.72 -5.47
CA ILE A 241 2.59 7.38 -5.62
C ILE A 241 3.61 6.55 -6.38
N THR A 242 3.80 5.29 -5.99
CA THR A 242 4.70 4.35 -6.65
C THR A 242 3.95 3.38 -7.54
N VAL A 243 4.65 2.65 -8.39
CA VAL A 243 4.02 1.76 -9.38
C VAL A 243 3.46 0.50 -8.75
N ASP A 244 4.02 0.03 -7.65
CA ASP A 244 3.55 -1.11 -6.87
C ASP A 244 2.17 -0.85 -6.26
N ASP A 245 1.96 0.31 -5.63
CA ASP A 245 0.63 0.73 -5.14
C ASP A 245 -0.42 0.77 -6.27
N VAL A 246 0.00 1.23 -7.45
CA VAL A 246 -0.89 1.27 -8.63
C VAL A 246 -1.27 -0.12 -9.10
N LEU A 247 -0.35 -1.10 -9.03
CA LEU A 247 -0.64 -2.49 -9.38
C LEU A 247 -1.66 -3.11 -8.42
N ASP A 248 -1.57 -2.80 -7.14
CA ASP A 248 -2.54 -3.24 -6.12
C ASP A 248 -3.93 -2.65 -6.39
N VAL A 249 -4.00 -1.33 -6.60
CA VAL A 249 -5.25 -0.65 -6.99
C VAL A 249 -5.86 -1.27 -8.25
N GLN A 250 -5.06 -1.56 -9.27
CA GLN A 250 -5.52 -2.17 -10.51
C GLN A 250 -6.07 -3.59 -10.31
N ALA A 251 -5.43 -4.37 -9.42
CA ALA A 251 -5.90 -5.72 -9.08
C ALA A 251 -7.26 -5.67 -8.34
N ASP A 252 -7.41 -4.73 -7.41
CA ASP A 252 -8.65 -4.52 -6.66
C ASP A 252 -9.79 -4.07 -7.59
N GLU A 253 -9.54 -3.10 -8.48
CA GLU A 253 -10.52 -2.61 -9.47
C GLU A 253 -10.94 -3.71 -10.46
N ALA A 254 -9.97 -4.48 -10.98
CA ALA A 254 -10.26 -5.59 -11.88
C ALA A 254 -11.16 -6.65 -11.21
N THR A 255 -10.91 -6.94 -9.94
CA THR A 255 -11.71 -7.88 -9.15
C THR A 255 -13.13 -7.34 -8.94
N GLU A 256 -13.26 -6.06 -8.60
CA GLU A 256 -14.56 -5.39 -8.43
C GLU A 256 -15.36 -5.37 -9.73
N ASP A 257 -14.73 -5.08 -10.87
CA ASP A 257 -15.38 -5.06 -12.18
C ASP A 257 -15.86 -6.45 -12.63
N ILE A 258 -15.05 -7.49 -12.38
CA ILE A 258 -15.46 -8.88 -12.64
C ILE A 258 -16.70 -9.23 -11.79
N GLN A 259 -16.74 -8.82 -10.54
CA GLN A 259 -17.89 -9.07 -9.65
C GLN A 259 -19.14 -8.30 -10.11
N LYS A 260 -18.99 -7.02 -10.53
CA LYS A 260 -20.09 -6.22 -11.09
C LYS A 260 -20.64 -6.83 -12.38
N LEU A 261 -19.76 -7.31 -13.27
CA LEU A 261 -20.17 -8.01 -14.50
C LEU A 261 -20.91 -9.33 -14.20
N GLY A 262 -20.56 -10.00 -13.11
CA GLY A 262 -21.25 -11.19 -12.59
C GLY A 262 -22.62 -10.90 -11.98
N GLY A 263 -23.07 -9.64 -11.96
CA GLY A 263 -24.36 -9.23 -11.39
C GLY A 263 -24.42 -9.37 -9.86
N SER A 264 -23.29 -9.37 -9.19
CA SER A 264 -23.17 -9.34 -7.74
C SER A 264 -22.61 -7.99 -7.27
N GLU A 265 -23.06 -7.49 -6.13
CA GLU A 265 -22.29 -6.46 -5.43
C GLU A 265 -20.89 -7.02 -5.11
N ALA A 266 -19.89 -6.13 -5.12
CA ALA A 266 -18.54 -6.50 -4.75
C ALA A 266 -18.54 -7.24 -3.39
N LEU A 267 -17.78 -8.31 -3.31
CA LEU A 267 -17.58 -9.04 -2.07
C LEU A 267 -16.36 -8.44 -1.36
N ASP A 268 -16.48 -8.20 -0.07
CA ASP A 268 -15.40 -7.64 0.74
C ASP A 268 -14.34 -8.69 1.12
N ALA A 269 -14.44 -9.90 0.57
CA ALA A 269 -13.53 -11.02 0.81
C ALA A 269 -13.50 -11.98 -0.40
N PRO A 270 -12.46 -12.83 -0.55
CA PRO A 270 -12.38 -13.85 -1.58
C PRO A 270 -13.64 -14.75 -1.59
N TYR A 271 -14.11 -15.10 -2.78
CA TYR A 271 -15.38 -15.80 -3.02
C TYR A 271 -15.59 -17.06 -2.15
N LEU A 272 -14.51 -17.76 -1.82
CA LEU A 272 -14.56 -18.99 -1.04
C LEU A 272 -14.69 -18.73 0.47
N ASP A 273 -14.36 -17.53 0.93
CA ASP A 273 -14.34 -17.18 2.36
C ASP A 273 -15.60 -16.44 2.81
N VAL A 274 -16.43 -16.00 1.84
CA VAL A 274 -17.71 -15.33 2.13
C VAL A 274 -18.77 -16.35 2.58
N GLY A 275 -19.39 -16.09 3.73
CA GLY A 275 -20.45 -16.93 4.27
C GLY A 275 -21.64 -17.04 3.29
N PHE A 276 -22.18 -18.28 3.11
CA PHE A 276 -23.28 -18.56 2.19
C PHE A 276 -24.48 -17.61 2.34
N GLY A 277 -24.83 -17.21 3.56
CA GLY A 277 -25.94 -16.29 3.82
C GLY A 277 -25.70 -14.87 3.30
N GLU A 278 -24.47 -14.37 3.37
CA GLU A 278 -24.07 -13.07 2.86
C GLU A 278 -24.03 -13.07 1.34
N MET A 279 -23.43 -14.08 0.74
CA MET A 279 -23.41 -14.29 -0.70
C MET A 279 -24.83 -14.36 -1.28
N LEU A 280 -25.74 -15.07 -0.58
CA LEU A 280 -27.15 -15.16 -1.00
C LEU A 280 -27.82 -13.79 -0.94
N ARG A 281 -27.57 -12.98 0.09
CA ARG A 281 -28.17 -11.65 0.24
C ARG A 281 -27.67 -10.69 -0.84
N LYS A 282 -26.38 -10.65 -1.12
CA LYS A 282 -25.77 -9.78 -2.16
C LYS A 282 -26.25 -10.18 -3.57
N ARG A 283 -26.56 -11.45 -3.82
CA ARG A 283 -27.09 -11.95 -5.10
C ARG A 283 -28.62 -11.94 -5.22
N ALA A 284 -29.35 -11.87 -4.12
CA ALA A 284 -30.80 -12.00 -4.10
C ALA A 284 -31.50 -10.93 -4.96
N VAL A 285 -31.00 -9.72 -4.96
CA VAL A 285 -31.57 -8.60 -5.75
C VAL A 285 -31.45 -8.90 -7.25
N TRP A 286 -30.26 -9.30 -7.71
CA TRP A 286 -30.03 -9.65 -9.10
C TRP A 286 -30.83 -10.87 -9.57
N LEU A 287 -30.86 -11.92 -8.75
CA LEU A 287 -31.66 -13.12 -9.02
C LEU A 287 -33.16 -12.82 -9.09
N ALA A 288 -33.65 -11.91 -8.25
CA ALA A 288 -35.04 -11.46 -8.28
C ALA A 288 -35.35 -10.71 -9.57
N VAL A 289 -34.46 -9.80 -10.03
CA VAL A 289 -34.63 -9.07 -11.30
C VAL A 289 -34.66 -10.04 -12.49
N LEU A 290 -33.74 -11.02 -12.52
CA LEU A 290 -33.74 -12.05 -13.57
C LEU A 290 -35.03 -12.88 -13.57
N PHE A 291 -35.47 -13.34 -12.41
CA PHE A 291 -36.68 -14.17 -12.25
C PHE A 291 -37.93 -13.42 -12.71
N PHE A 292 -38.08 -12.14 -12.30
CA PHE A 292 -39.20 -11.32 -12.75
C PHE A 292 -39.11 -10.97 -14.24
N GLY A 293 -37.92 -10.77 -14.79
CA GLY A 293 -37.69 -10.57 -16.20
C GLY A 293 -38.09 -11.78 -17.04
N GLU A 294 -37.74 -12.99 -16.61
CA GLU A 294 -38.18 -14.24 -17.27
C GLU A 294 -39.69 -14.46 -17.20
N MET A 295 -40.31 -14.20 -16.04
CA MET A 295 -41.77 -14.29 -15.91
C MET A 295 -42.49 -13.31 -16.84
N LEU A 296 -42.00 -12.07 -16.98
CA LEU A 296 -42.59 -11.09 -17.92
C LEU A 296 -42.43 -11.54 -19.34
N THR A 297 -41.27 -12.07 -19.72
CA THR A 297 -41.03 -12.58 -21.08
C THR A 297 -41.94 -13.80 -21.37
N ALA A 298 -42.07 -14.73 -20.45
CA ALA A 298 -42.94 -15.90 -20.56
C ALA A 298 -44.41 -15.47 -20.71
N SER A 299 -44.85 -14.46 -19.93
CA SER A 299 -46.23 -13.93 -20.02
C SER A 299 -46.51 -13.17 -21.36
N ALA A 300 -45.49 -12.54 -21.94
CA ALA A 300 -45.61 -11.82 -23.20
C ALA A 300 -45.61 -12.74 -24.43
N MET A 301 -45.16 -13.98 -24.27
CA MET A 301 -45.10 -14.99 -25.34
C MET A 301 -46.33 -15.92 -25.33
N GLN A 302 -47.26 -15.83 -24.39
CA GLN A 302 -48.59 -16.47 -24.38
C GLN A 302 -49.66 -15.57 -24.96
#